data_fd86a464fd3d4ed4c7322a301957d9af
#
_entry.id   fd86a464fd3d4ed4c7322a301957d9af
#
_cell.length_a   1.000
_cell.length_b   1.000
_cell.length_c   1.000
_cell.angle_alpha   90.00
_cell.angle_beta   90.00
_cell.angle_gamma   90.00
#
_symmetry.space_group_name_H-M   'P 1'
#
loop_
_entity.id
_entity.type
_entity.pdbx_description
1 polymer ?
#
loop_
_entity_poly.entity_id
_entity_poly.type
_entity_poly.pdbx_seq_one_letter_code
_entity_poly.pdbx_strand_id
1 'polypeptide(L)'
;MEVSKEGTNTANWNQPAHNRSSFQRVQQLFPTARLARGSAKATDFEVAAADLSQISYTGMDRQTHTLDHFVDSTYTDAFLVLKDGVLVCEQYFNDMAPHSHHLL
;
A
#
# COMPACT_ATOMS: atom_id res chain seq x y z
N MET A 1 -5.99 14.85 -7.35
CA MET A 1 -5.19 15.75 -6.47
C MET A 1 -3.85 16.01 -7.14
N GLU A 2 -3.52 17.25 -7.31
CA GLU A 2 -2.24 17.61 -7.91
C GLU A 2 -1.10 17.39 -6.93
N VAL A 3 -0.02 16.77 -7.42
CA VAL A 3 1.24 16.71 -6.68
C VAL A 3 1.84 18.10 -6.69
N SER A 4 2.33 18.57 -5.57
CA SER A 4 3.10 19.83 -5.49
C SER A 4 4.22 19.81 -6.52
N LYS A 5 4.51 20.95 -7.15
CA LYS A 5 5.65 21.11 -8.04
C LYS A 5 6.99 20.94 -7.33
N GLU A 6 6.98 21.01 -6.01
CA GLU A 6 8.14 20.71 -5.20
C GLU A 6 8.38 19.20 -5.16
N GLY A 7 9.62 18.78 -5.27
CA GLY A 7 10.01 17.39 -5.05
C GLY A 7 9.73 16.96 -3.61
N THR A 8 9.68 15.67 -3.39
CA THR A 8 9.51 15.10 -2.05
C THR A 8 10.74 15.41 -1.18
N ASN A 9 10.51 15.91 0.02
CA ASN A 9 11.54 16.31 0.97
C ASN A 9 11.09 16.05 2.41
N THR A 10 11.93 16.43 3.39
CA THR A 10 11.65 16.20 4.81
C THR A 10 10.47 17.02 5.36
N ALA A 11 9.99 18.03 4.64
CA ALA A 11 8.84 18.83 5.05
C ALA A 11 7.50 18.28 4.52
N ASN A 12 7.49 17.57 3.40
CA ASN A 12 6.26 17.13 2.74
C ASN A 12 6.13 15.60 2.56
N TRP A 13 7.10 14.83 2.99
CA TRP A 13 7.23 13.39 2.71
C TRP A 13 6.00 12.55 3.09
N ASN A 14 5.27 12.96 4.14
CA ASN A 14 4.11 12.24 4.65
C ASN A 14 2.77 12.83 4.17
N GLN A 15 2.82 13.80 3.28
CA GLN A 15 1.62 14.42 2.74
C GLN A 15 1.10 13.64 1.53
N PRO A 16 -0.22 13.74 1.24
CA PRO A 16 -0.83 13.09 0.09
C PRO A 16 -0.07 13.36 -1.21
N ALA A 17 0.00 12.33 -2.02
CA ALA A 17 0.77 12.18 -3.25
C ALA A 17 2.29 12.08 -3.05
N HIS A 18 2.92 12.80 -2.12
CA HIS A 18 4.34 12.60 -1.82
C HIS A 18 4.61 11.24 -1.17
N ASN A 19 3.68 10.77 -0.32
CA ASN A 19 3.81 9.49 0.37
C ASN A 19 3.88 8.28 -0.58
N ARG A 20 3.37 8.38 -1.80
CA ARG A 20 3.50 7.32 -2.81
C ARG A 20 4.95 6.98 -3.13
N SER A 21 5.82 7.97 -3.05
CA SER A 21 7.26 7.79 -3.28
C SER A 21 8.02 7.59 -1.96
N SER A 22 7.79 8.47 -0.99
CA SER A 22 8.60 8.55 0.22
C SER A 22 8.45 7.33 1.12
N PHE A 23 7.26 6.72 1.21
CA PHE A 23 7.03 5.57 2.10
C PHE A 23 7.80 4.33 1.68
N GLN A 24 8.20 4.24 0.43
CA GLN A 24 9.06 3.18 -0.07
C GLN A 24 10.55 3.55 -0.03
N ARG A 25 10.88 4.80 0.29
CA ARG A 25 12.24 5.36 0.19
C ARG A 25 12.60 6.27 1.35
N VAL A 26 11.98 6.06 2.52
CA VAL A 26 12.17 6.94 3.68
C VAL A 26 13.64 7.01 4.11
N GLN A 27 14.42 5.96 3.87
CA GLN A 27 15.85 5.95 4.16
C GLN A 27 16.65 6.99 3.34
N GLN A 28 16.09 7.50 2.25
CA GLN A 28 16.73 8.57 1.47
C GLN A 28 16.52 9.95 2.09
N LEU A 29 15.57 10.09 3.02
CA LEU A 29 15.19 11.35 3.65
C LEU A 29 15.63 11.45 5.11
N PHE A 30 15.64 10.32 5.82
CA PHE A 30 15.91 10.27 7.26
C PHE A 30 16.83 9.11 7.59
N PRO A 31 17.58 9.18 8.71
CA PRO A 31 18.20 8.01 9.30
C PRO A 31 17.13 6.97 9.64
N THR A 32 17.35 5.72 9.26
CA THR A 32 16.41 4.63 9.48
C THR A 32 17.12 3.38 9.98
N ALA A 33 16.35 2.50 10.62
CA ALA A 33 16.79 1.15 10.91
C ALA A 33 16.02 0.17 10.04
N ARG A 34 16.74 -0.79 9.44
CA ARG A 34 16.10 -1.80 8.60
C ARG A 34 15.58 -2.94 9.45
N LEU A 35 14.29 -3.24 9.30
CA LEU A 35 13.69 -4.44 9.86
C LEU A 35 13.67 -5.52 8.77
N ALA A 36 14.52 -6.52 8.90
CA ALA A 36 14.59 -7.61 7.95
C ALA A 36 13.61 -8.72 8.33
N ARG A 37 13.09 -9.42 7.31
CA ARG A 37 12.16 -10.54 7.54
C ARG A 37 12.81 -11.76 8.19
N GLY A 38 14.14 -11.82 8.24
CA GLY A 38 14.86 -12.96 8.74
C GLY A 38 15.07 -14.05 7.67
N SER A 39 15.63 -15.19 8.11
CA SER A 39 16.01 -16.30 7.23
C SER A 39 15.04 -17.48 7.26
N ALA A 40 13.99 -17.42 8.07
CA ALA A 40 13.00 -18.49 8.15
C ALA A 40 12.24 -18.62 6.82
N LYS A 41 11.80 -19.85 6.51
CA LYS A 41 10.98 -20.09 5.33
C LYS A 41 9.69 -19.31 5.43
N ALA A 42 9.29 -18.64 4.34
CA ALA A 42 8.00 -17.98 4.26
C ALA A 42 6.87 -19.00 4.33
N THR A 43 5.76 -18.61 4.98
CA THR A 43 4.54 -19.42 5.00
C THR A 43 3.96 -19.49 3.59
N ASP A 44 3.69 -20.68 3.11
CA ASP A 44 2.98 -20.91 1.85
C ASP A 44 1.47 -20.91 2.12
N PHE A 45 0.76 -19.94 1.57
CA PHE A 45 -0.70 -19.92 1.63
C PHE A 45 -1.30 -20.56 0.40
N GLU A 46 -2.41 -21.29 0.58
CA GLU A 46 -3.27 -21.62 -0.55
C GLU A 46 -3.76 -20.32 -1.20
N VAL A 47 -3.73 -20.28 -2.53
CA VAL A 47 -4.14 -19.10 -3.30
C VAL A 47 -5.41 -19.41 -4.06
N ALA A 48 -6.47 -18.64 -3.83
CA ALA A 48 -7.72 -18.70 -4.57
C ALA A 48 -8.14 -17.25 -4.90
N ALA A 49 -7.50 -16.69 -5.91
CA ALA A 49 -7.68 -15.28 -6.29
C ALA A 49 -9.14 -14.97 -6.64
N ALA A 50 -9.67 -13.90 -6.05
CA ALA A 50 -10.98 -13.36 -6.34
C ALA A 50 -10.86 -11.92 -6.80
N ASP A 51 -11.74 -11.49 -7.69
CA ASP A 51 -11.86 -10.08 -8.07
C ASP A 51 -12.71 -9.34 -7.04
N LEU A 52 -12.05 -8.51 -6.21
CA LEU A 52 -12.68 -7.72 -5.17
C LEU A 52 -12.88 -6.27 -5.59
N SER A 53 -12.48 -5.87 -6.80
CA SER A 53 -12.46 -4.47 -7.24
C SER A 53 -13.84 -3.78 -7.18
N GLN A 54 -14.91 -4.55 -7.36
CA GLN A 54 -16.29 -4.07 -7.41
C GLN A 54 -17.04 -4.21 -6.08
N ILE A 55 -16.40 -4.71 -5.04
CA ILE A 55 -16.99 -4.66 -3.69
C ILE A 55 -17.23 -3.20 -3.34
N SER A 56 -18.44 -2.90 -2.87
CA SER A 56 -18.84 -1.54 -2.55
C SER A 56 -19.06 -1.35 -1.05
N TYR A 57 -18.89 -0.10 -0.62
CA TYR A 57 -19.15 0.32 0.76
C TYR A 57 -19.73 1.74 0.76
N THR A 58 -20.39 2.11 1.86
CA THR A 58 -20.85 3.48 2.07
C THR A 58 -19.80 4.22 2.91
N GLY A 59 -19.23 5.28 2.35
CA GLY A 59 -18.23 6.09 3.02
C GLY A 59 -18.82 7.07 4.03
N MET A 60 -17.94 7.79 4.73
CA MET A 60 -18.36 8.83 5.69
C MET A 60 -19.05 10.01 5.00
N ASP A 61 -18.81 10.19 3.70
CA ASP A 61 -19.50 11.17 2.83
C ASP A 61 -20.92 10.71 2.45
N ARG A 62 -21.38 9.55 2.92
CA ARG A 62 -22.66 8.92 2.62
C ARG A 62 -22.83 8.53 1.14
N GLN A 63 -21.71 8.45 0.42
CA GLN A 63 -21.69 7.97 -0.96
C GLN A 63 -21.26 6.52 -1.04
N THR A 64 -21.69 5.82 -2.06
CA THR A 64 -21.25 4.46 -2.34
C THR A 64 -19.95 4.49 -3.14
N HIS A 65 -18.94 3.78 -2.65
CA HIS A 65 -17.63 3.68 -3.29
C HIS A 65 -17.26 2.21 -3.48
N THR A 66 -16.37 1.96 -4.45
CA THR A 66 -15.81 0.62 -4.67
C THR A 66 -14.49 0.47 -3.91
N LEU A 67 -14.05 -0.78 -3.71
CA LEU A 67 -12.73 -1.06 -3.16
C LEU A 67 -11.63 -0.45 -4.03
N ASP A 68 -11.79 -0.50 -5.35
CA ASP A 68 -10.84 0.10 -6.29
C ASP A 68 -10.66 1.61 -6.04
N HIS A 69 -11.77 2.31 -5.84
CA HIS A 69 -11.73 3.72 -5.45
C HIS A 69 -11.02 3.91 -4.09
N PHE A 70 -11.28 3.04 -3.12
CA PHE A 70 -10.67 3.12 -1.80
C PHE A 70 -9.14 3.04 -1.87
N VAL A 71 -8.62 2.03 -2.55
CA VAL A 71 -7.15 1.83 -2.62
C VAL A 71 -6.46 2.97 -3.38
N ASP A 72 -7.12 3.56 -4.37
CA ASP A 72 -6.58 4.71 -5.09
C ASP A 72 -6.62 5.98 -4.25
N SER A 73 -7.76 6.30 -3.64
CA SER A 73 -7.96 7.53 -2.89
C SER A 73 -7.17 7.59 -1.57
N THR A 74 -6.79 6.44 -1.02
CA THR A 74 -6.00 6.35 0.22
C THR A 74 -4.50 6.20 -0.03
N TYR A 75 -4.07 6.26 -1.29
CA TYR A 75 -2.64 6.09 -1.66
C TYR A 75 -2.07 4.77 -1.15
N THR A 76 -2.85 3.71 -1.21
CA THR A 76 -2.47 2.38 -0.76
C THR A 76 -1.33 1.83 -1.64
N ASP A 77 -0.29 1.29 -1.01
CA ASP A 77 0.86 0.71 -1.72
C ASP A 77 0.75 -0.81 -1.86
N ALA A 78 0.14 -1.47 -0.90
CA ALA A 78 -0.12 -2.92 -0.97
C ALA A 78 -1.43 -3.27 -0.26
N PHE A 79 -2.11 -4.28 -0.79
CA PHE A 79 -3.38 -4.73 -0.25
C PHE A 79 -3.48 -6.25 -0.35
N LEU A 80 -3.58 -6.93 0.79
CA LEU A 80 -3.68 -8.37 0.87
C LEU A 80 -4.90 -8.76 1.69
N VAL A 81 -5.62 -9.79 1.24
CA VAL A 81 -6.74 -10.36 1.98
C VAL A 81 -6.56 -11.86 2.14
N LEU A 82 -6.55 -12.30 3.39
CA LEU A 82 -6.60 -13.71 3.76
C LEU A 82 -7.99 -14.01 4.33
N LYS A 83 -8.61 -15.05 3.85
CA LYS A 83 -9.88 -15.54 4.37
C LYS A 83 -9.77 -17.04 4.65
N ASP A 84 -9.96 -17.41 5.92
CA ASP A 84 -9.86 -18.81 6.37
C ASP A 84 -8.52 -19.46 5.96
N GLY A 85 -7.43 -18.69 6.05
CA GLY A 85 -6.09 -19.14 5.67
C GLY A 85 -5.80 -19.19 4.18
N VAL A 86 -6.74 -18.75 3.34
CA VAL A 86 -6.57 -18.71 1.88
C VAL A 86 -6.31 -17.27 1.43
N LEU A 87 -5.28 -17.08 0.61
CA LEU A 87 -4.97 -15.79 0.02
C LEU A 87 -5.90 -15.54 -1.16
N VAL A 88 -6.86 -14.61 -0.98
CA VAL A 88 -7.87 -14.30 -1.99
C VAL A 88 -7.55 -13.04 -2.79
N CYS A 89 -6.67 -12.18 -2.28
CA CYS A 89 -6.24 -10.97 -2.98
C CYS A 89 -4.83 -10.60 -2.55
N GLU A 90 -3.98 -10.27 -3.51
CA GLU A 90 -2.65 -9.70 -3.27
C GLU A 90 -2.37 -8.73 -4.40
N GLN A 91 -2.34 -7.44 -4.08
CA GLN A 91 -2.15 -6.36 -5.06
C GLN A 91 -1.11 -5.37 -4.57
N TYR A 92 -0.33 -4.84 -5.50
CA TYR A 92 0.69 -3.83 -5.25
C TYR A 92 0.47 -2.65 -6.17
N PHE A 93 0.72 -1.45 -5.66
CA PHE A 93 0.51 -0.18 -6.35
C PHE A 93 1.75 0.70 -6.24
N ASN A 94 1.80 1.76 -7.05
CA ASN A 94 2.88 2.77 -6.98
C ASN A 94 4.27 2.15 -7.12
N ASP A 95 4.43 1.22 -8.07
CA ASP A 95 5.68 0.49 -8.34
C ASP A 95 6.19 -0.37 -7.18
N MET A 96 5.38 -0.58 -6.16
CA MET A 96 5.72 -1.51 -5.09
C MET A 96 5.65 -2.96 -5.57
N ALA A 97 6.61 -3.78 -5.14
CA ALA A 97 6.67 -5.22 -5.40
C ALA A 97 6.66 -5.97 -4.05
N PRO A 98 6.42 -7.31 -4.05
CA PRO A 98 6.34 -8.09 -2.81
C PRO A 98 7.55 -7.97 -1.88
N HIS A 99 8.72 -7.66 -2.44
CA HIS A 99 9.98 -7.54 -1.68
C HIS A 99 10.46 -6.10 -1.53
N SER A 100 9.64 -5.12 -1.90
CA SER A 100 9.98 -3.70 -1.75
C SER A 100 10.09 -3.33 -0.28
N HIS A 101 10.95 -2.37 0.00
CA HIS A 101 11.01 -1.74 1.32
C HIS A 101 9.85 -0.77 1.49
N HIS A 102 9.36 -0.66 2.71
CA HIS A 102 8.29 0.28 3.03
C HIS A 102 8.45 0.77 4.46
N LEU A 103 7.99 1.99 4.71
CA LEU A 103 7.86 2.51 6.07
C LEU A 103 6.88 1.64 6.86
N LEU A 104 7.24 1.31 8.08
CA LEU A 104 6.41 0.50 8.96
C LEU A 104 5.49 1.40 9.80
#